data_57c5b21feba9c2960429cc603b74a75c
#
_entry.id   57c5b21feba9c2960429cc603b74a75c
#
_cell.length_a   1.000
_cell.length_b   1.000
_cell.length_c   1.000
_cell.angle_alpha   90.00
_cell.angle_beta   90.00
_cell.angle_gamma   90.00
#
_symmetry.space_group_name_H-M   'P 1'
#
loop_
_entity.id
_entity.type
_entity.pdbx_description
1 polymer ?
#
loop_
_entity_poly.entity_id
_entity_poly.type
_entity_poly.pdbx_seq_one_letter_code
_entity_poly.pdbx_strand_id
1 'polypeptide(L)'
;MTVLNDIRAIALRHAGAPNPAMPRLHIYCIDNPTDAAGLIYEPVVCLVLQGRKRTLIGNSVLEYGPSECMVVAAELTAMGQVCEASTDEPYLAFNLYIDPAVISTILLDIKRFPKPAIGSGFGVAQAGPDLLDAWRRLAGLLDRPDEIPILAANLERELMYRLLMGPHGP
;
A
#
# COMPACT_ATOMS: atom_id res chain seq x y z
N MET A 1 1.13 17.14 -14.26
CA MET A 1 1.36 15.72 -13.91
C MET A 1 0.73 15.46 -12.55
N THR A 2 0.06 14.35 -12.36
CA THR A 2 -0.58 14.05 -11.07
C THR A 2 0.41 13.36 -10.12
N VAL A 3 0.18 13.47 -8.80
CA VAL A 3 0.99 12.78 -7.79
C VAL A 3 1.02 11.26 -8.04
N LEU A 4 -0.11 10.69 -8.44
CA LEU A 4 -0.19 9.26 -8.78
C LEU A 4 0.73 8.90 -9.96
N ASN A 5 0.82 9.75 -10.98
CA ASN A 5 1.71 9.54 -12.11
C ASN A 5 3.20 9.59 -11.70
N ASP A 6 3.54 10.47 -10.76
CA ASP A 6 4.90 10.53 -10.23
C ASP A 6 5.26 9.24 -9.49
N ILE A 7 4.35 8.75 -8.63
CA ILE A 7 4.53 7.47 -7.91
C ILE A 7 4.64 6.31 -8.89
N ARG A 8 3.78 6.27 -9.92
CA ARG A 8 3.82 5.24 -10.97
C ARG A 8 5.14 5.22 -11.71
N ALA A 9 5.68 6.39 -12.08
CA ALA A 9 6.96 6.50 -12.74
C ALA A 9 8.11 5.95 -11.87
N ILE A 10 8.10 6.23 -10.57
CA ILE A 10 9.06 5.67 -9.62
C ILE A 10 8.94 4.14 -9.57
N ALA A 11 7.73 3.62 -9.43
CA ALA A 11 7.48 2.18 -9.36
C ALA A 11 7.98 1.46 -10.63
N LEU A 12 7.74 2.01 -11.81
CA LEU A 12 8.21 1.43 -13.07
C LEU A 12 9.74 1.39 -13.17
N ARG A 13 10.43 2.43 -12.68
CA ARG A 13 11.92 2.44 -12.69
C ARG A 13 12.52 1.38 -11.79
N HIS A 14 11.84 1.01 -10.71
CA HIS A 14 12.36 0.10 -9.69
C HIS A 14 11.67 -1.28 -9.71
N ALA A 15 10.71 -1.51 -10.59
CA ALA A 15 10.04 -2.80 -10.71
C ALA A 15 11.05 -3.92 -11.03
N GLY A 16 10.94 -5.03 -10.30
CA GLY A 16 11.82 -6.19 -10.47
C GLY A 16 13.21 -6.04 -9.86
N ALA A 17 13.58 -4.87 -9.34
CA ALA A 17 14.84 -4.67 -8.65
C ALA A 17 14.70 -5.01 -7.15
N PRO A 18 15.68 -5.67 -6.53
CA PRO A 18 15.69 -5.88 -5.10
C PRO A 18 15.91 -4.55 -4.37
N ASN A 19 15.21 -4.38 -3.24
CA ASN A 19 15.31 -3.18 -2.42
C ASN A 19 15.63 -3.54 -0.96
N PRO A 20 16.86 -3.98 -0.65
CA PRO A 20 17.22 -4.43 0.68
C PRO A 20 17.23 -3.32 1.73
N ALA A 21 17.35 -2.05 1.30
CA ALA A 21 17.37 -0.90 2.21
C ALA A 21 15.98 -0.54 2.74
N MET A 22 14.92 -0.96 2.05
CA MET A 22 13.52 -0.78 2.46
C MET A 22 12.77 -2.12 2.37
N PRO A 23 13.08 -3.08 3.25
CA PRO A 23 12.63 -4.47 3.11
C PRO A 23 11.11 -4.65 3.24
N ARG A 24 10.40 -3.70 3.85
CA ARG A 24 8.93 -3.74 3.96
C ARG A 24 8.21 -3.13 2.76
N LEU A 25 8.92 -2.44 1.87
CA LEU A 25 8.33 -1.84 0.67
C LEU A 25 8.55 -2.76 -0.53
N HIS A 26 7.47 -3.22 -1.15
CA HIS A 26 7.49 -4.09 -2.30
C HIS A 26 6.77 -3.45 -3.49
N ILE A 27 7.28 -3.71 -4.69
CA ILE A 27 6.66 -3.30 -5.95
C ILE A 27 6.14 -4.53 -6.66
N TYR A 28 4.86 -4.55 -6.98
CA TYR A 28 4.25 -5.58 -7.80
C TYR A 28 4.00 -5.04 -9.20
N CYS A 29 4.54 -5.74 -10.19
CA CYS A 29 4.36 -5.43 -11.60
C CYS A 29 4.00 -6.72 -12.34
N ILE A 30 2.78 -6.81 -12.84
CA ILE A 30 2.21 -8.03 -13.45
C ILE A 30 1.65 -7.68 -14.82
N ASP A 31 2.18 -8.29 -15.87
CA ASP A 31 1.91 -7.93 -17.26
C ASP A 31 0.62 -8.52 -17.83
N ASN A 32 0.03 -9.50 -17.17
CA ASN A 32 -1.15 -10.20 -17.65
C ASN A 32 -2.17 -10.43 -16.53
N PRO A 33 -3.47 -10.49 -16.85
CA PRO A 33 -4.45 -10.97 -15.89
C PRO A 33 -4.08 -12.36 -15.38
N THR A 34 -4.39 -12.62 -14.12
CA THR A 34 -4.08 -13.89 -13.46
C THR A 34 -5.35 -14.66 -13.11
N ASP A 35 -5.23 -15.96 -12.94
CA ASP A 35 -6.27 -16.77 -12.30
C ASP A 35 -6.32 -16.45 -10.80
N ALA A 36 -7.47 -16.74 -10.19
CA ALA A 36 -7.61 -16.61 -8.75
C ALA A 36 -6.71 -17.62 -8.04
N ALA A 37 -5.91 -17.12 -7.09
CA ALA A 37 -4.97 -17.93 -6.32
C ALA A 37 -5.05 -17.63 -4.83
N GLY A 38 -4.84 -18.66 -4.01
CA GLY A 38 -4.79 -18.53 -2.55
C GLY A 38 -3.60 -17.68 -2.11
N LEU A 39 -3.87 -16.77 -1.19
CA LEU A 39 -2.90 -15.87 -0.59
C LEU A 39 -3.01 -15.90 0.93
N ILE A 40 -1.89 -15.66 1.60
CA ILE A 40 -1.87 -15.29 3.01
C ILE A 40 -1.40 -13.85 3.07
N TYR A 41 -2.27 -12.95 3.56
CA TYR A 41 -1.88 -11.58 3.83
C TYR A 41 -1.33 -11.47 5.24
N GLU A 42 -0.16 -10.85 5.37
CA GLU A 42 0.30 -10.22 6.59
C GLU A 42 -0.23 -8.78 6.64
N PRO A 43 -0.21 -8.10 7.79
CA PRO A 43 -0.59 -6.69 7.85
C PRO A 43 0.13 -5.86 6.79
N VAL A 44 -0.63 -5.25 5.89
CA VAL A 44 -0.10 -4.58 4.71
C VAL A 44 -1.02 -3.46 4.24
N VAL A 45 -0.41 -2.44 3.65
CA VAL A 45 -1.08 -1.40 2.88
C VAL A 45 -0.68 -1.55 1.43
N CYS A 46 -1.65 -1.69 0.55
CA CYS A 46 -1.45 -1.78 -0.89
C CYS A 46 -2.00 -0.52 -1.57
N LEU A 47 -1.15 0.23 -2.26
CA LEU A 47 -1.58 1.32 -3.14
C LEU A 47 -1.50 0.86 -4.59
N VAL A 48 -2.63 0.81 -5.28
CA VAL A 48 -2.68 0.50 -6.71
C VAL A 48 -2.38 1.76 -7.52
N LEU A 49 -1.48 1.63 -8.49
CA LEU A 49 -1.04 2.71 -9.36
C LEU A 49 -1.60 2.55 -10.77
N GLN A 50 -1.81 1.31 -11.21
CA GLN A 50 -2.29 0.97 -12.55
C GLN A 50 -2.89 -0.44 -12.56
N GLY A 51 -3.90 -0.67 -13.40
CA GLY A 51 -4.60 -1.94 -13.46
C GLY A 51 -5.62 -2.12 -12.35
N ARG A 52 -6.20 -3.31 -12.23
CA ARG A 52 -7.19 -3.65 -11.20
C ARG A 52 -6.94 -5.03 -10.62
N LYS A 53 -7.23 -5.16 -9.35
CA LYS A 53 -7.17 -6.43 -8.62
C LYS A 53 -8.50 -6.72 -7.94
N ARG A 54 -8.81 -8.00 -7.83
CA ARG A 54 -9.93 -8.52 -7.05
C ARG A 54 -9.39 -9.41 -5.95
N THR A 55 -9.89 -9.23 -4.75
CA THR A 55 -9.53 -10.07 -3.60
C THR A 55 -10.80 -10.54 -2.90
N LEU A 56 -10.91 -11.84 -2.69
CA LEU A 56 -11.99 -12.47 -1.92
C LEU A 56 -11.46 -12.81 -0.53
N ILE A 57 -12.09 -12.25 0.49
CA ILE A 57 -11.79 -12.52 1.90
C ILE A 57 -13.08 -12.95 2.59
N GLY A 58 -13.15 -14.23 2.99
CA GLY A 58 -14.41 -14.81 3.48
C GLY A 58 -15.51 -14.70 2.42
N ASN A 59 -16.58 -13.99 2.74
CA ASN A 59 -17.68 -13.71 1.82
C ASN A 59 -17.61 -12.32 1.18
N SER A 60 -16.56 -11.57 1.44
CA SER A 60 -16.37 -10.21 0.92
C SER A 60 -15.53 -10.22 -0.35
N VAL A 61 -16.06 -9.60 -1.41
CA VAL A 61 -15.33 -9.37 -2.66
C VAL A 61 -14.91 -7.91 -2.70
N LEU A 62 -13.60 -7.67 -2.78
CA LEU A 62 -13.02 -6.34 -2.92
C LEU A 62 -12.45 -6.21 -4.33
N GLU A 63 -12.86 -5.18 -5.07
CA GLU A 63 -12.22 -4.77 -6.32
C GLU A 63 -11.63 -3.38 -6.13
N TYR A 64 -10.39 -3.22 -6.52
CA TYR A 64 -9.70 -1.94 -6.37
C TYR A 64 -8.70 -1.71 -7.49
N GLY A 65 -8.53 -0.45 -7.82
CA GLY A 65 -7.73 0.03 -8.92
C GLY A 65 -6.96 1.31 -8.58
N PRO A 66 -6.57 2.10 -9.60
CA PRO A 66 -5.68 3.24 -9.42
C PRO A 66 -6.18 4.23 -8.37
N SER A 67 -5.26 4.69 -7.52
CA SER A 67 -5.50 5.63 -6.42
C SER A 67 -6.29 5.06 -5.25
N GLU A 68 -6.58 3.78 -5.25
CA GLU A 68 -7.21 3.09 -4.12
C GLU A 68 -6.16 2.36 -3.28
N CYS A 69 -6.35 2.42 -1.97
CA CYS A 69 -5.59 1.63 -1.01
C CYS A 69 -6.43 0.49 -0.46
N MET A 70 -5.87 -0.71 -0.47
CA MET A 70 -6.37 -1.82 0.34
C MET A 70 -5.51 -1.92 1.59
N VAL A 71 -6.15 -2.00 2.74
CA VAL A 71 -5.49 -2.18 4.04
C VAL A 71 -5.92 -3.51 4.63
N VAL A 72 -4.96 -4.29 5.09
CA VAL A 72 -5.16 -5.51 5.85
C VAL A 72 -4.44 -5.33 7.17
N ALA A 73 -5.19 -5.38 8.28
CA ALA A 73 -4.68 -5.07 9.62
C ALA A 73 -4.22 -6.30 10.41
N ALA A 74 -4.55 -7.50 9.94
CA ALA A 74 -4.21 -8.75 10.61
C ALA A 74 -3.88 -9.84 9.56
N GLU A 75 -3.18 -10.87 9.99
CA GLU A 75 -2.95 -12.03 9.12
C GLU A 75 -4.27 -12.70 8.75
N LEU A 76 -4.50 -12.92 7.48
CA LEU A 76 -5.71 -13.57 6.96
C LEU A 76 -5.46 -14.27 5.63
N THR A 77 -6.29 -15.27 5.34
CA THR A 77 -6.30 -15.97 4.06
C THR A 77 -7.26 -15.31 3.09
N ALA A 78 -6.88 -15.27 1.82
CA ALA A 78 -7.67 -14.67 0.77
C ALA A 78 -7.46 -15.39 -0.57
N MET A 79 -8.34 -15.10 -1.53
CA MET A 79 -8.14 -15.43 -2.94
C MET A 79 -7.91 -14.13 -3.71
N GLY A 80 -6.76 -14.02 -4.37
CA GLY A 80 -6.39 -12.83 -5.13
C GLY A 80 -6.33 -13.08 -6.64
N GLN A 81 -6.72 -12.07 -7.42
CA GLN A 81 -6.71 -12.12 -8.87
C GLN A 81 -6.43 -10.74 -9.45
N VAL A 82 -5.47 -10.65 -10.36
CA VAL A 82 -5.29 -9.45 -11.19
C VAL A 82 -6.27 -9.53 -12.35
N CYS A 83 -7.17 -8.54 -12.46
CA CYS A 83 -8.25 -8.51 -13.43
C CYS A 83 -7.89 -7.69 -14.67
N GLU A 84 -7.17 -6.61 -14.50
CA GLU A 84 -6.76 -5.71 -15.58
C GLU A 84 -5.25 -5.53 -15.56
N ALA A 85 -4.60 -6.02 -16.58
CA ALA A 85 -3.17 -5.86 -16.85
C ALA A 85 -2.87 -6.20 -18.31
N SER A 86 -1.84 -5.56 -18.87
CA SER A 86 -1.27 -5.89 -20.17
C SER A 86 0.23 -5.61 -20.16
N THR A 87 0.94 -6.00 -21.19
CA THR A 87 2.37 -5.70 -21.32
C THR A 87 2.64 -4.20 -21.38
N ASP A 88 1.76 -3.43 -22.06
CA ASP A 88 1.90 -1.97 -22.19
C ASP A 88 1.41 -1.23 -20.93
N GLU A 89 0.41 -1.80 -20.26
CA GLU A 89 -0.18 -1.25 -19.05
C GLU A 89 -0.26 -2.35 -17.97
N PRO A 90 0.87 -2.72 -17.35
CA PRO A 90 0.88 -3.76 -16.33
C PRO A 90 0.08 -3.34 -15.09
N TYR A 91 -0.44 -4.33 -14.37
CA TYR A 91 -0.87 -4.10 -12.99
C TYR A 91 0.34 -3.67 -12.18
N LEU A 92 0.22 -2.52 -11.52
CA LEU A 92 1.34 -1.93 -10.77
C LEU A 92 0.84 -1.45 -9.42
N ALA A 93 1.50 -1.89 -8.36
CA ALA A 93 1.17 -1.53 -6.99
C ALA A 93 2.39 -1.48 -6.09
N PHE A 94 2.34 -0.61 -5.08
CA PHE A 94 3.20 -0.68 -3.91
C PHE A 94 2.50 -1.42 -2.77
N ASN A 95 3.21 -2.34 -2.13
CA ASN A 95 2.83 -2.91 -0.86
C ASN A 95 3.82 -2.47 0.21
N LEU A 96 3.30 -1.90 1.29
CA LEU A 96 4.08 -1.59 2.48
C LEU A 96 3.58 -2.45 3.64
N TYR A 97 4.42 -3.37 4.10
CA TYR A 97 4.11 -4.19 5.26
C TYR A 97 4.13 -3.33 6.52
N ILE A 98 3.11 -3.51 7.37
CA ILE A 98 2.91 -2.70 8.57
C ILE A 98 3.81 -3.23 9.67
N ASP A 99 4.63 -2.34 10.25
CA ASP A 99 5.38 -2.63 11.47
C ASP A 99 4.51 -2.28 12.69
N PRO A 100 4.11 -3.26 13.52
CA PRO A 100 3.31 -3.00 14.71
C PRO A 100 3.97 -2.03 15.69
N ALA A 101 5.30 -1.99 15.74
CA ALA A 101 6.03 -1.08 16.61
C ALA A 101 5.82 0.39 16.18
N VAL A 102 5.79 0.66 14.88
CA VAL A 102 5.49 2.00 14.35
C VAL A 102 4.09 2.43 14.74
N ILE A 103 3.10 1.57 14.55
CA ILE A 103 1.71 1.84 14.96
C ILE A 103 1.62 2.12 16.45
N SER A 104 2.26 1.32 17.29
CA SER A 104 2.27 1.50 18.74
C SER A 104 2.83 2.85 19.15
N THR A 105 3.93 3.31 18.55
CA THR A 105 4.51 4.62 18.84
C THR A 105 3.59 5.77 18.42
N ILE A 106 2.88 5.63 17.32
CA ILE A 106 1.90 6.63 16.87
C ILE A 106 0.74 6.70 17.86
N LEU A 107 0.22 5.54 18.29
CA LEU A 107 -0.91 5.49 19.22
C LEU A 107 -0.58 6.13 20.59
N LEU A 108 0.68 6.06 21.02
CA LEU A 108 1.11 6.73 22.25
C LEU A 108 1.13 8.27 22.12
N ASP A 109 1.37 8.79 20.92
CA ASP A 109 1.49 10.22 20.67
C ASP A 109 0.16 10.89 20.26
N ILE A 110 -0.83 10.11 19.81
CA ILE A 110 -2.12 10.65 19.39
C ILE A 110 -2.94 11.07 20.60
N LYS A 111 -3.40 12.33 20.60
CA LYS A 111 -4.26 12.89 21.67
C LYS A 111 -5.75 12.61 21.47
N ARG A 112 -6.16 12.34 20.24
CA ARG A 112 -7.55 12.03 19.87
C ARG A 112 -7.54 10.84 18.93
N PHE A 113 -8.13 9.75 19.40
CA PHE A 113 -8.32 8.58 18.54
C PHE A 113 -9.51 8.82 17.61
N PRO A 114 -9.37 8.46 16.32
CA PRO A 114 -10.55 8.33 15.47
C PRO A 114 -11.48 7.31 16.13
N LYS A 115 -12.80 7.51 15.99
CA LYS A 115 -13.76 6.51 16.48
C LYS A 115 -13.44 5.17 15.86
N PRO A 116 -13.22 4.12 16.66
CA PRO A 116 -13.01 2.79 16.10
C PRO A 116 -14.25 2.43 15.28
N ALA A 117 -14.08 2.24 13.98
CA ALA A 117 -15.04 1.53 13.19
C ALA A 117 -14.94 0.06 13.61
N ILE A 118 -16.06 -0.57 13.95
CA ILE A 118 -16.12 -2.02 14.10
C ILE A 118 -15.90 -2.56 12.69
N GLY A 119 -14.66 -2.87 12.36
CA GLY A 119 -14.24 -3.30 11.05
C GLY A 119 -13.83 -4.77 11.02
N SER A 120 -13.83 -5.34 9.83
CA SER A 120 -13.43 -6.71 9.56
C SER A 120 -11.90 -6.92 9.55
N GLY A 121 -11.12 -5.89 9.85
CA GLY A 121 -9.66 -5.93 9.79
C GLY A 121 -9.08 -5.77 8.38
N PHE A 122 -9.92 -5.47 7.38
CA PHE A 122 -9.51 -5.14 6.02
C PHE A 122 -10.52 -4.21 5.35
N GLY A 123 -10.07 -3.48 4.34
CA GLY A 123 -10.93 -2.59 3.57
C GLY A 123 -10.21 -1.91 2.43
N VAL A 124 -11.00 -1.28 1.56
CA VAL A 124 -10.54 -0.49 0.42
C VAL A 124 -11.13 0.91 0.52
N ALA A 125 -10.32 1.93 0.30
CA ALA A 125 -10.77 3.30 0.17
C ALA A 125 -9.86 4.10 -0.76
N GLN A 126 -10.35 5.24 -1.26
CA GLN A 126 -9.56 6.18 -2.04
C GLN A 126 -8.44 6.77 -1.19
N ALA A 127 -7.25 6.84 -1.76
CA ALA A 127 -6.14 7.56 -1.15
C ALA A 127 -6.34 9.06 -1.34
N GLY A 128 -6.50 9.77 -0.25
CA GLY A 128 -6.60 11.23 -0.26
C GLY A 128 -5.26 11.90 -0.62
N PRO A 129 -5.30 13.23 -0.89
CA PRO A 129 -4.10 13.95 -1.34
C PRO A 129 -2.91 13.85 -0.37
N ASP A 130 -3.16 13.96 0.93
CA ASP A 130 -2.11 13.88 1.95
C ASP A 130 -1.46 12.49 2.02
N LEU A 131 -2.27 11.44 1.85
CA LEU A 131 -1.78 10.07 1.83
C LEU A 131 -0.97 9.81 0.56
N LEU A 132 -1.44 10.26 -0.60
CA LEU A 132 -0.70 10.14 -1.86
C LEU A 132 0.63 10.89 -1.81
N ASP A 133 0.67 12.09 -1.21
CA ASP A 133 1.93 12.82 -1.03
C ASP A 133 2.90 12.09 -0.10
N ALA A 134 2.41 11.48 0.97
CA ALA A 134 3.23 10.64 1.85
C ALA A 134 3.81 9.44 1.09
N TRP A 135 3.00 8.76 0.27
CA TRP A 135 3.47 7.68 -0.61
C TRP A 135 4.53 8.17 -1.59
N ARG A 136 4.31 9.32 -2.24
CA ARG A 136 5.27 9.88 -3.20
C ARG A 136 6.63 10.15 -2.56
N ARG A 137 6.63 10.71 -1.36
CA ARG A 137 7.89 11.00 -0.64
C ARG A 137 8.59 9.73 -0.19
N LEU A 138 7.87 8.74 0.31
CA LEU A 138 8.44 7.45 0.70
C LEU A 138 9.01 6.71 -0.52
N ALA A 139 8.22 6.56 -1.57
CA ALA A 139 8.65 5.92 -2.81
C ALA A 139 9.84 6.65 -3.46
N GLY A 140 9.86 7.98 -3.38
CA GLY A 140 10.94 8.81 -3.91
C GLY A 140 12.31 8.52 -3.31
N LEU A 141 12.39 7.89 -2.14
CA LEU A 141 13.66 7.44 -1.57
C LEU A 141 14.33 6.34 -2.39
N LEU A 142 13.58 5.60 -3.20
CA LEU A 142 14.16 4.61 -4.11
C LEU A 142 15.11 5.25 -5.13
N ASP A 143 14.85 6.49 -5.54
CA ASP A 143 15.72 7.27 -6.42
C ASP A 143 16.90 7.93 -5.66
N ARG A 144 16.86 7.90 -4.33
CA ARG A 144 17.85 8.57 -3.46
C ARG A 144 18.26 7.65 -2.30
N PRO A 145 18.93 6.53 -2.60
CA PRO A 145 19.19 5.48 -1.61
C PRO A 145 20.02 5.96 -0.40
N ASP A 146 20.84 6.99 -0.58
CA ASP A 146 21.65 7.55 0.53
C ASP A 146 20.78 8.26 1.60
N GLU A 147 19.56 8.67 1.25
CA GLU A 147 18.62 9.29 2.18
C GLU A 147 17.78 8.25 2.96
N ILE A 148 17.72 7.02 2.52
CA ILE A 148 16.90 5.97 3.16
C ILE A 148 17.22 5.82 4.66
N PRO A 149 18.48 5.69 5.09
CA PRO A 149 18.79 5.50 6.51
C PRO A 149 18.35 6.68 7.40
N ILE A 150 18.20 7.85 6.82
CA ILE A 150 17.87 9.09 7.55
C ILE A 150 16.36 9.35 7.53
N LEU A 151 15.70 9.15 6.39
CA LEU A 151 14.33 9.63 6.18
C LEU A 151 13.27 8.54 6.17
N ALA A 152 13.60 7.28 5.85
CA ALA A 152 12.60 6.24 5.61
C ALA A 152 11.70 6.00 6.83
N ALA A 153 12.26 5.90 8.02
CA ALA A 153 11.49 5.65 9.24
C ALA A 153 10.47 6.77 9.53
N ASN A 154 10.87 8.02 9.32
CA ASN A 154 9.99 9.18 9.54
C ASN A 154 8.87 9.24 8.49
N LEU A 155 9.19 8.96 7.23
CA LEU A 155 8.20 8.96 6.14
C LEU A 155 7.22 7.80 6.27
N GLU A 156 7.69 6.62 6.66
CA GLU A 156 6.84 5.47 6.95
C GLU A 156 5.89 5.75 8.12
N ARG A 157 6.40 6.36 9.20
CA ARG A 157 5.60 6.79 10.34
C ARG A 157 4.51 7.79 9.93
N GLU A 158 4.85 8.79 9.11
CA GLU A 158 3.86 9.74 8.59
C GLU A 158 2.78 9.03 7.76
N LEU A 159 3.18 8.12 6.87
CA LEU A 159 2.25 7.37 6.04
C LEU A 159 1.27 6.56 6.92
N MET A 160 1.77 5.86 7.93
CA MET A 160 0.93 5.12 8.88
C MET A 160 -0.01 6.04 9.65
N TYR A 161 0.46 7.21 10.09
CA TYR A 161 -0.40 8.20 10.73
C TYR A 161 -1.53 8.67 9.82
N ARG A 162 -1.23 8.98 8.54
CA ARG A 162 -2.25 9.38 7.56
C ARG A 162 -3.29 8.28 7.32
N LEU A 163 -2.87 7.02 7.33
CA LEU A 163 -3.78 5.89 7.24
C LEU A 163 -4.70 5.80 8.45
N LEU A 164 -4.15 5.90 9.66
CA LEU A 164 -4.93 5.81 10.89
C LEU A 164 -5.97 6.92 11.02
N MET A 165 -5.65 8.12 10.57
CA MET A 165 -6.52 9.30 10.68
C MET A 165 -7.47 9.47 9.50
N GLY A 166 -7.29 8.70 8.45
CA GLY A 166 -8.11 8.73 7.24
C GLY A 166 -9.21 7.67 7.21
N PRO A 167 -9.88 7.49 6.03
CA PRO A 167 -10.93 6.49 5.86
C PRO A 167 -10.42 5.04 5.95
N HIS A 168 -9.11 4.84 5.93
CA HIS A 168 -8.46 3.54 6.13
C HIS A 168 -8.23 3.22 7.62
N GLY A 169 -8.50 4.15 8.48
CA GLY A 169 -8.29 4.05 9.92
C GLY A 169 -9.30 3.14 10.60
N PRO A 170 -9.05 2.86 11.90
CA PRO A 170 -9.42 1.62 12.60
C PRO A 170 -10.86 1.25 12.57
#